data_c5fe2592694d038e5d1714b84a141af2
#
_entry.id   c5fe2592694d038e5d1714b84a141af2
#
_cell.length_a   1.000
_cell.length_b   1.000
_cell.length_c   1.000
_cell.angle_alpha   90.00
_cell.angle_beta   90.00
_cell.angle_gamma   90.00
#
_symmetry.space_group_name_H-M   'P 1'
#
loop_
_entity.id
_entity.type
_entity.pdbx_description
1 polymer ?
#
loop_
_entity_poly.entity_id
_entity_poly.type
_entity_poly.pdbx_seq_one_letter_code
_entity_poly.pdbx_strand_id
1 'polypeptide(L)'
;MRSLFGRIKTKVGLMYVIIFLTLVVLRLSYSAFRIMSDNYKSSELLISNLMYGIEINSLGGEETINGNVVTLPAGKITAIIVKINSLNSINSNYGVDYKITSGEGKVYYGSTTVDKVSDSIENYNSTTTKLVKVFIEATTDIIVEFNISGGYSFNTKVDERKGYKRIEDMYTDSFKVTLDVQNGTSDVTEKTTTFNGSLSFTITPNDGYVLENASISCSNGTLSNNLLTISNVQSDVTCTITLDEDGITLAKAMLRDNPTISERTNFSSTNEATTTGTIYKTNKTEDGSDVYYYSGNTTNNWVKFGGFFWRIIRTNEDGSVRMLYSGTSHGTTSGFISSSTGFMSGSIKYNDSTNPSMYVGYMYGTSDSLENNRTNENDSTIKKTIDSWYENNLLTNYDKYISKSAIYCNDRSVGSGTYNSSYSGNSSFYFGSYTRLYSNRAPSYKCGANISNGLFENTQAIADKFSASTLGGGNGQLKYPIALMTADEVAFAGGVYNTKLSSPYAWYYTNSTGNSIIAGSGWWTMSPGSYASVAGVWAVYTSSDAGSLNVRNVGAMNGLNVRPVISISKC
;
A
#
# COMPACT_ATOMS: atom_id res chain seq x y z
N MET A 1 -29.86 -55.70 -3.85
CA MET A 1 -29.31 -55.98 -2.53
C MET A 1 -28.31 -54.95 -1.96
N ARG A 2 -27.46 -54.26 -2.78
CA ARG A 2 -26.51 -53.25 -2.25
C ARG A 2 -27.15 -51.96 -1.66
N SER A 3 -28.33 -51.54 -2.13
CA SER A 3 -28.97 -50.31 -1.62
C SER A 3 -29.67 -50.49 -0.25
N LEU A 4 -30.06 -51.71 0.08
CA LEU A 4 -30.71 -52.02 1.36
C LEU A 4 -29.72 -52.08 2.52
N PHE A 5 -28.49 -52.59 2.26
CA PHE A 5 -27.39 -52.63 3.25
C PHE A 5 -26.84 -51.23 3.61
N GLY A 6 -26.84 -50.29 2.67
CA GLY A 6 -26.43 -48.91 2.92
C GLY A 6 -27.42 -48.17 3.87
N ARG A 7 -28.72 -48.37 3.68
CA ARG A 7 -29.74 -47.78 4.53
C ARG A 7 -29.81 -48.40 5.93
N ILE A 8 -29.46 -49.69 6.07
CA ILE A 8 -29.41 -50.35 7.37
C ILE A 8 -28.19 -49.87 8.16
N LYS A 9 -27.02 -49.70 7.53
CA LYS A 9 -25.82 -49.16 8.21
C LYS A 9 -25.98 -47.72 8.70
N THR A 10 -26.66 -46.87 7.93
CA THR A 10 -26.93 -45.48 8.34
C THR A 10 -27.96 -45.41 9.48
N LYS A 11 -28.99 -46.27 9.47
CA LYS A 11 -29.97 -46.33 10.58
C LYS A 11 -29.35 -46.91 11.85
N VAL A 12 -28.49 -47.92 11.74
CA VAL A 12 -27.75 -48.50 12.89
C VAL A 12 -26.73 -47.48 13.41
N GLY A 13 -26.00 -46.75 12.55
CA GLY A 13 -25.12 -45.68 12.97
C GLY A 13 -25.86 -44.54 13.70
N LEU A 14 -27.01 -44.13 13.15
CA LEU A 14 -27.87 -43.11 13.82
C LEU A 14 -28.39 -43.59 15.15
N MET A 15 -28.74 -44.87 15.26
CA MET A 15 -29.20 -45.47 16.53
C MET A 15 -28.09 -45.49 17.58
N TYR A 16 -26.83 -45.78 17.20
CA TYR A 16 -25.69 -45.69 18.11
C TYR A 16 -25.41 -44.24 18.55
N VAL A 17 -25.53 -43.27 17.66
CA VAL A 17 -25.37 -41.84 18.02
C VAL A 17 -26.49 -41.40 18.99
N ILE A 18 -27.73 -41.83 18.75
CA ILE A 18 -28.86 -41.51 19.65
C ILE A 18 -28.64 -42.20 21.01
N ILE A 19 -28.25 -43.48 21.05
CA ILE A 19 -27.94 -44.18 22.29
C ILE A 19 -26.79 -43.52 23.04
N PHE A 20 -25.73 -43.09 22.33
CA PHE A 20 -24.57 -42.39 22.92
C PHE A 20 -25.01 -41.05 23.52
N LEU A 21 -25.80 -40.24 22.77
CA LEU A 21 -26.32 -38.97 23.25
C LEU A 21 -27.27 -39.17 24.46
N THR A 22 -28.09 -40.21 24.42
CA THR A 22 -28.99 -40.54 25.55
C THR A 22 -28.18 -40.96 26.79
N LEU A 23 -27.11 -41.73 26.61
CA LEU A 23 -26.21 -42.11 27.70
C LEU A 23 -25.42 -40.93 28.27
N VAL A 24 -25.00 -39.96 27.41
CA VAL A 24 -24.37 -38.70 27.85
C VAL A 24 -25.34 -37.85 28.65
N VAL A 25 -26.57 -37.70 28.17
CA VAL A 25 -27.63 -36.97 28.88
C VAL A 25 -27.99 -37.66 30.22
N LEU A 26 -28.10 -38.99 30.23
CA LEU A 26 -28.32 -39.77 31.46
C LEU A 26 -27.15 -39.63 32.44
N ARG A 27 -25.91 -39.62 31.95
CA ARG A 27 -24.71 -39.41 32.78
C ARG A 27 -24.66 -38.00 33.37
N LEU A 28 -24.98 -36.98 32.56
CA LEU A 28 -25.07 -35.58 33.02
C LEU A 28 -26.19 -35.41 34.06
N SER A 29 -27.38 -36.01 33.80
CA SER A 29 -28.49 -36.04 34.75
C SER A 29 -28.16 -36.81 36.03
N TYR A 30 -27.43 -37.93 35.90
CA TYR A 30 -26.98 -38.73 37.06
C TYR A 30 -25.91 -37.99 37.86
N SER A 31 -24.98 -37.28 37.19
CA SER A 31 -23.97 -36.45 37.87
C SER A 31 -24.64 -35.30 38.63
N ALA A 32 -25.61 -34.62 38.02
CA ALA A 32 -26.41 -33.58 38.68
C ALA A 32 -27.19 -34.13 39.87
N PHE A 33 -27.80 -35.31 39.69
CA PHE A 33 -28.51 -36.00 40.77
C PHE A 33 -27.59 -36.46 41.91
N ARG A 34 -26.37 -36.94 41.58
CA ARG A 34 -25.38 -37.35 42.57
C ARG A 34 -24.81 -36.17 43.35
N ILE A 35 -24.54 -35.05 42.70
CA ILE A 35 -24.13 -33.80 43.35
C ILE A 35 -25.21 -33.30 44.31
N MET A 36 -26.47 -33.44 43.92
CA MET A 36 -27.60 -33.12 44.81
C MET A 36 -27.75 -34.10 45.96
N SER A 37 -27.50 -35.40 45.75
CA SER A 37 -27.67 -36.42 46.80
C SER A 37 -26.53 -36.42 47.83
N ASP A 38 -25.30 -36.10 47.40
CA ASP A 38 -24.15 -36.09 48.33
C ASP A 38 -24.15 -34.87 49.28
N ASN A 39 -24.89 -33.80 48.93
CA ASN A 39 -25.09 -32.62 49.80
C ASN A 39 -26.18 -32.80 50.86
N TYR A 40 -26.95 -33.91 50.86
CA TYR A 40 -28.06 -34.16 51.79
C TYR A 40 -27.75 -35.23 52.85
N LYS A 41 -26.54 -35.31 53.35
CA LYS A 41 -26.23 -36.10 54.54
C LYS A 41 -26.24 -35.23 55.81
N SER A 42 -27.38 -34.73 56.20
CA SER A 42 -27.58 -34.32 57.59
C SER A 42 -29.00 -34.78 58.04
N SER A 43 -29.03 -35.48 59.13
CA SER A 43 -30.18 -36.06 59.79
C SER A 43 -30.96 -34.98 60.49
N GLU A 44 -31.62 -34.13 59.76
CA GLU A 44 -32.71 -33.30 60.30
C GLU A 44 -33.96 -33.52 59.45
N LEU A 45 -35.03 -33.89 60.12
CA LEU A 45 -36.35 -34.09 59.53
C LEU A 45 -36.90 -32.78 59.03
N LEU A 46 -36.52 -32.39 57.80
CA LEU A 46 -37.05 -31.20 57.13
C LEU A 46 -38.25 -31.65 56.30
N ILE A 47 -39.42 -31.21 56.72
CA ILE A 47 -40.65 -31.33 55.97
C ILE A 47 -40.48 -30.54 54.66
N SER A 48 -40.36 -31.27 53.53
CA SER A 48 -40.18 -30.81 52.15
C SER A 48 -39.07 -29.84 51.95
N ASN A 49 -37.85 -30.38 51.65
CA ASN A 49 -36.73 -29.56 51.09
C ASN A 49 -37.09 -29.18 49.68
N LEU A 50 -37.03 -27.88 49.39
CA LEU A 50 -37.09 -27.39 48.03
C LEU A 50 -35.79 -27.74 47.31
N MET A 51 -35.93 -28.33 46.13
CA MET A 51 -34.79 -28.81 45.32
C MET A 51 -34.66 -28.01 44.03
N TYR A 52 -33.45 -27.62 43.71
CA TYR A 52 -33.12 -26.90 42.47
C TYR A 52 -31.94 -27.55 41.76
N GLY A 53 -32.06 -27.70 40.45
CA GLY A 53 -30.92 -27.99 39.58
C GLY A 53 -30.16 -26.70 39.27
N ILE A 54 -28.85 -26.77 39.35
CA ILE A 54 -27.94 -25.70 38.96
C ILE A 54 -27.04 -26.19 37.85
N GLU A 55 -26.90 -25.36 36.81
CA GLU A 55 -25.95 -25.56 35.71
C GLU A 55 -25.29 -24.23 35.47
N ILE A 56 -23.96 -24.23 35.33
CA ILE A 56 -23.17 -23.03 35.07
C ILE A 56 -22.58 -23.12 33.66
N ASN A 57 -22.85 -22.11 32.84
CA ASN A 57 -22.36 -22.02 31.47
C ASN A 57 -21.42 -20.81 31.32
N SER A 58 -20.24 -21.03 30.76
CA SER A 58 -19.30 -19.97 30.39
C SER A 58 -19.89 -19.08 29.30
N LEU A 59 -19.60 -17.78 29.37
CA LEU A 59 -19.83 -16.84 28.28
C LEU A 59 -18.51 -16.49 27.55
N GLY A 60 -17.43 -17.26 27.76
CA GLY A 60 -16.18 -17.16 27.01
C GLY A 60 -15.11 -16.32 27.73
N GLY A 61 -14.84 -16.66 28.98
CA GLY A 61 -13.69 -16.14 29.76
C GLY A 61 -12.55 -17.15 29.90
N GLU A 62 -11.65 -16.88 30.83
CA GLU A 62 -10.51 -17.76 31.19
C GLU A 62 -10.85 -18.66 32.40
N GLU A 63 -12.11 -18.76 32.78
CA GLU A 63 -12.55 -19.55 33.91
C GLU A 63 -12.55 -21.06 33.61
N THR A 64 -12.38 -21.83 34.67
CA THR A 64 -12.63 -23.27 34.66
C THR A 64 -13.86 -23.57 35.48
N ILE A 65 -14.83 -24.29 34.91
CA ILE A 65 -16.11 -24.65 35.56
C ILE A 65 -16.09 -26.14 35.87
N ASN A 66 -16.35 -26.49 37.14
CA ASN A 66 -16.52 -27.86 37.59
C ASN A 66 -17.78 -27.96 38.44
N GLY A 67 -18.90 -28.40 37.83
CA GLY A 67 -20.20 -28.42 38.47
C GLY A 67 -20.70 -27.03 38.84
N ASN A 68 -20.82 -26.73 40.11
CA ASN A 68 -21.21 -25.44 40.65
C ASN A 68 -20.03 -24.58 41.13
N VAL A 69 -18.81 -24.99 40.81
CA VAL A 69 -17.58 -24.30 41.20
C VAL A 69 -16.94 -23.66 39.98
N VAL A 70 -16.57 -22.40 40.13
CA VAL A 70 -15.87 -21.61 39.10
C VAL A 70 -14.51 -21.18 39.64
N THR A 71 -13.46 -21.46 38.89
CA THR A 71 -12.09 -21.00 39.19
C THR A 71 -11.68 -19.97 38.16
N LEU A 72 -11.11 -18.83 38.61
CA LEU A 72 -10.66 -17.75 37.73
C LEU A 72 -9.28 -17.28 38.16
N PRO A 73 -8.33 -17.11 37.23
CA PRO A 73 -6.99 -16.59 37.52
C PRO A 73 -7.01 -15.14 38.01
N ALA A 74 -5.98 -14.74 38.74
CA ALA A 74 -5.77 -13.39 39.25
C ALA A 74 -5.83 -12.31 38.15
N GLY A 75 -6.43 -11.17 38.45
CA GLY A 75 -6.53 -10.02 37.55
C GLY A 75 -7.47 -10.21 36.36
N LYS A 76 -8.30 -11.28 36.38
CA LYS A 76 -9.26 -11.57 35.32
C LYS A 76 -10.68 -11.28 35.76
N ILE A 77 -11.53 -11.02 34.78
CA ILE A 77 -12.99 -10.97 34.93
C ILE A 77 -13.62 -11.97 33.97
N THR A 78 -14.69 -12.62 34.41
CA THR A 78 -15.47 -13.50 33.55
C THR A 78 -16.95 -13.26 33.72
N ALA A 79 -17.74 -13.66 32.73
CA ALA A 79 -19.17 -13.72 32.80
C ALA A 79 -19.67 -15.15 32.59
N ILE A 80 -20.61 -15.57 33.42
CA ILE A 80 -21.24 -16.88 33.38
C ILE A 80 -22.78 -16.75 33.40
N ILE A 81 -23.47 -17.76 32.95
CA ILE A 81 -24.89 -17.93 33.15
C ILE A 81 -25.11 -19.00 34.20
N VAL A 82 -25.72 -18.63 35.30
CA VAL A 82 -26.24 -19.56 36.29
C VAL A 82 -27.69 -19.94 35.90
N LYS A 83 -27.86 -21.14 35.41
CA LYS A 83 -29.15 -21.71 35.00
C LYS A 83 -29.77 -22.48 36.17
N ILE A 84 -31.00 -22.16 36.47
CA ILE A 84 -31.74 -22.70 37.61
C ILE A 84 -32.98 -23.42 37.10
N ASN A 85 -33.13 -24.66 37.48
CA ASN A 85 -34.32 -25.46 37.20
C ASN A 85 -35.00 -25.84 38.53
N SER A 86 -36.29 -25.59 38.66
CA SER A 86 -37.03 -26.09 39.80
C SER A 86 -37.29 -27.60 39.66
N LEU A 87 -36.89 -28.35 40.67
CA LEU A 87 -37.20 -29.79 40.79
C LEU A 87 -38.36 -30.03 41.76
N ASN A 88 -39.06 -28.96 42.13
CA ASN A 88 -40.13 -28.98 43.11
C ASN A 88 -41.49 -29.29 42.44
N SER A 89 -42.34 -29.96 43.14
CA SER A 89 -43.71 -30.21 42.68
C SER A 89 -44.69 -29.03 42.90
N ILE A 90 -44.20 -27.95 43.49
CA ILE A 90 -44.92 -26.72 43.75
C ILE A 90 -44.17 -25.51 43.26
N ASN A 91 -44.86 -24.40 43.01
CA ASN A 91 -44.22 -23.12 42.76
C ASN A 91 -43.45 -22.67 44.00
N SER A 92 -42.26 -22.16 43.78
CA SER A 92 -41.35 -21.76 44.85
C SER A 92 -40.62 -20.46 44.48
N ASN A 93 -39.91 -19.92 45.44
CA ASN A 93 -38.98 -18.81 45.21
C ASN A 93 -37.53 -19.34 45.28
N TYR A 94 -36.62 -18.73 44.52
CA TYR A 94 -35.22 -19.06 44.52
C TYR A 94 -34.36 -17.84 44.81
N GLY A 95 -33.10 -18.08 45.20
CA GLY A 95 -32.06 -17.08 45.26
C GLY A 95 -30.73 -17.71 44.92
N VAL A 96 -29.95 -16.99 44.15
CA VAL A 96 -28.57 -17.39 43.76
C VAL A 96 -27.60 -16.87 44.81
N ASP A 97 -26.94 -17.80 45.48
CA ASP A 97 -25.96 -17.52 46.50
C ASP A 97 -24.58 -18.00 46.08
N TYR A 98 -23.55 -17.39 46.61
CA TYR A 98 -22.15 -17.75 46.34
C TYR A 98 -21.35 -17.80 47.62
N LYS A 99 -20.22 -18.51 47.56
CA LYS A 99 -19.17 -18.54 48.57
C LYS A 99 -17.84 -18.53 47.89
N ILE A 100 -16.96 -17.59 48.26
CA ILE A 100 -15.58 -17.63 47.89
C ILE A 100 -14.88 -18.63 48.82
N THR A 101 -14.37 -19.73 48.23
CA THR A 101 -13.74 -20.82 49.00
C THR A 101 -12.23 -20.66 49.05
N SER A 102 -11.66 -19.91 48.12
CA SER A 102 -10.22 -19.56 48.04
C SER A 102 -10.04 -18.26 47.28
N GLY A 103 -9.02 -17.49 47.64
CA GLY A 103 -8.65 -16.25 46.99
C GLY A 103 -9.50 -15.04 47.37
N GLU A 104 -9.26 -13.93 46.67
CA GLU A 104 -9.94 -12.64 46.87
C GLU A 104 -10.54 -12.15 45.53
N GLY A 105 -11.71 -11.60 45.59
CA GLY A 105 -12.43 -11.06 44.45
C GLY A 105 -13.87 -10.67 44.78
N LYS A 106 -14.63 -10.34 43.76
CA LYS A 106 -16.04 -9.94 43.90
C LYS A 106 -16.92 -10.69 42.91
N VAL A 107 -18.19 -10.86 43.28
CA VAL A 107 -19.20 -11.49 42.46
C VAL A 107 -20.39 -10.54 42.33
N TYR A 108 -20.81 -10.33 41.09
CA TYR A 108 -21.86 -9.38 40.73
C TYR A 108 -22.91 -10.04 39.85
N TYR A 109 -24.12 -9.51 39.84
CA TYR A 109 -25.07 -9.85 38.80
C TYR A 109 -25.01 -8.85 37.65
N GLY A 110 -25.28 -9.29 36.41
CA GLY A 110 -25.21 -8.43 35.22
C GLY A 110 -26.47 -7.56 35.06
N SER A 111 -26.29 -6.34 34.59
CA SER A 111 -27.39 -5.43 34.25
C SER A 111 -28.32 -5.97 33.15
N THR A 112 -27.80 -6.91 32.33
CA THR A 112 -28.51 -7.57 31.22
C THR A 112 -28.94 -8.99 31.54
N THR A 113 -29.11 -9.34 32.83
CA THR A 113 -29.69 -10.63 33.22
C THR A 113 -31.12 -10.78 32.69
N VAL A 114 -31.41 -11.97 32.15
CA VAL A 114 -32.75 -12.31 31.69
C VAL A 114 -33.68 -12.44 32.91
N ASP A 115 -33.17 -13.04 33.99
CA ASP A 115 -33.90 -13.24 35.23
C ASP A 115 -33.19 -12.60 36.43
N LYS A 116 -33.93 -12.30 37.50
CA LYS A 116 -33.38 -11.71 38.73
C LYS A 116 -32.59 -12.75 39.52
N VAL A 117 -31.67 -12.26 40.34
CA VAL A 117 -30.88 -13.08 41.29
C VAL A 117 -31.77 -13.81 42.31
N SER A 118 -32.94 -13.26 42.61
CA SER A 118 -33.94 -13.87 43.48
C SER A 118 -35.32 -13.52 42.97
N ASP A 119 -36.16 -14.53 42.72
CA ASP A 119 -37.53 -14.39 42.22
C ASP A 119 -38.31 -15.70 42.38
N SER A 120 -39.56 -15.73 41.88
CA SER A 120 -40.37 -16.93 41.81
C SER A 120 -39.93 -17.83 40.63
N ILE A 121 -40.13 -19.14 40.84
CA ILE A 121 -39.94 -20.15 39.82
C ILE A 121 -41.09 -21.16 39.89
N GLU A 122 -41.62 -21.50 38.73
CA GLU A 122 -42.74 -22.45 38.64
C GLU A 122 -42.29 -23.88 38.97
N ASN A 123 -43.25 -24.74 39.20
CA ASN A 123 -43.00 -26.13 39.57
C ASN A 123 -42.32 -26.93 38.45
N TYR A 124 -41.86 -28.14 38.76
CA TYR A 124 -41.11 -29.00 37.85
C TYR A 124 -41.85 -29.34 36.54
N ASN A 125 -43.19 -29.32 36.55
CA ASN A 125 -43.98 -29.60 35.35
C ASN A 125 -43.99 -28.42 34.37
N SER A 126 -43.47 -27.26 34.76
CA SER A 126 -43.25 -26.14 33.86
C SER A 126 -41.92 -26.32 33.12
N THR A 127 -41.83 -25.77 31.91
CA THR A 127 -40.58 -25.68 31.15
C THR A 127 -39.74 -24.48 31.58
N THR A 128 -40.08 -23.79 32.64
CA THR A 128 -39.47 -22.52 33.05
C THR A 128 -38.11 -22.76 33.67
N THR A 129 -37.13 -22.27 33.02
CA THR A 129 -35.72 -22.17 33.48
C THR A 129 -35.42 -20.72 33.78
N LYS A 130 -34.74 -20.44 34.88
CA LYS A 130 -34.21 -19.09 35.16
C LYS A 130 -32.76 -18.99 34.78
N LEU A 131 -32.38 -17.89 34.12
CA LEU A 131 -31.04 -17.61 33.63
C LEU A 131 -30.53 -16.33 34.27
N VAL A 132 -29.55 -16.45 35.16
CA VAL A 132 -28.95 -15.30 35.84
C VAL A 132 -27.56 -15.10 35.34
N LYS A 133 -27.28 -13.93 34.74
CA LYS A 133 -25.93 -13.55 34.32
C LYS A 133 -25.15 -13.06 35.54
N VAL A 134 -23.99 -13.64 35.74
CA VAL A 134 -23.11 -13.35 36.87
C VAL A 134 -21.72 -13.02 36.36
N PHE A 135 -21.09 -12.00 36.96
CA PHE A 135 -19.71 -11.65 36.76
C PHE A 135 -18.86 -12.00 37.96
N ILE A 136 -17.67 -12.49 37.74
CA ILE A 136 -16.65 -12.76 38.77
C ILE A 136 -15.41 -11.94 38.41
N GLU A 137 -14.97 -11.10 39.33
CA GLU A 137 -13.75 -10.33 39.23
C GLU A 137 -12.74 -10.89 40.24
N ALA A 138 -11.60 -11.36 39.76
CA ALA A 138 -10.57 -11.98 40.57
C ALA A 138 -9.44 -11.00 40.89
N THR A 139 -9.23 -10.68 42.15
CA THR A 139 -8.04 -9.92 42.59
C THR A 139 -6.82 -10.84 42.71
N THR A 140 -7.02 -12.03 43.25
CA THR A 140 -6.06 -13.15 43.26
C THR A 140 -6.70 -14.35 42.56
N ASP A 141 -6.00 -15.47 42.39
CA ASP A 141 -6.62 -16.72 41.92
C ASP A 141 -7.79 -17.04 42.83
N ILE A 142 -9.02 -17.09 42.30
CA ILE A 142 -10.25 -17.20 43.05
C ILE A 142 -10.99 -18.49 42.74
N ILE A 143 -11.58 -19.07 43.75
CA ILE A 143 -12.53 -20.21 43.64
C ILE A 143 -13.85 -19.80 44.23
N VAL A 144 -14.90 -19.80 43.40
CA VAL A 144 -16.26 -19.43 43.78
C VAL A 144 -17.19 -20.64 43.65
N GLU A 145 -17.87 -20.99 44.70
CA GLU A 145 -18.92 -22.01 44.72
C GLU A 145 -20.28 -21.35 44.74
N PHE A 146 -21.18 -21.78 43.82
CA PHE A 146 -22.54 -21.28 43.74
C PHE A 146 -23.53 -22.27 44.32
N ASN A 147 -24.59 -21.74 44.88
CA ASN A 147 -25.71 -22.52 45.40
C ASN A 147 -27.06 -21.81 45.18
N ILE A 148 -28.14 -22.56 45.14
CA ILE A 148 -29.49 -22.02 45.06
C ILE A 148 -30.19 -22.23 46.40
N SER A 149 -30.60 -21.11 47.01
CA SER A 149 -31.48 -21.11 48.16
C SER A 149 -32.94 -21.13 47.72
N GLY A 150 -33.81 -21.76 48.47
CA GLY A 150 -35.23 -21.87 48.15
C GLY A 150 -36.15 -21.37 49.24
N GLY A 151 -37.32 -20.91 48.81
CA GLY A 151 -38.43 -20.50 49.68
C GLY A 151 -39.77 -20.90 49.11
N TYR A 152 -40.81 -21.04 49.97
CA TYR A 152 -42.19 -21.28 49.51
C TYR A 152 -42.71 -20.03 48.77
N SER A 153 -43.64 -20.20 47.83
CA SER A 153 -44.16 -19.14 46.98
C SER A 153 -44.80 -17.95 47.73
N PHE A 154 -45.30 -18.21 48.96
CA PHE A 154 -45.81 -17.15 49.83
C PHE A 154 -44.65 -16.36 50.55
N ASN A 155 -43.46 -16.84 50.50
CA ASN A 155 -42.28 -16.22 51.12
C ASN A 155 -41.56 -15.37 50.12
N THR A 156 -41.79 -14.07 50.10
CA THR A 156 -41.19 -13.13 49.13
C THR A 156 -39.72 -12.90 49.35
N LYS A 157 -39.19 -13.27 50.53
CA LYS A 157 -37.77 -13.16 50.86
C LYS A 157 -37.21 -14.57 51.08
N VAL A 158 -36.23 -14.93 50.30
CA VAL A 158 -35.50 -16.20 50.43
C VAL A 158 -34.23 -15.93 51.22
N ASP A 159 -34.07 -16.60 52.38
CA ASP A 159 -32.86 -16.47 53.19
C ASP A 159 -31.70 -17.18 52.53
N GLU A 160 -30.51 -16.62 52.72
CA GLU A 160 -29.25 -17.19 52.22
C GLU A 160 -28.96 -18.54 52.91
N ARG A 161 -28.29 -19.43 52.15
CA ARG A 161 -27.75 -20.65 52.76
C ARG A 161 -26.66 -20.30 53.75
N LYS A 162 -26.63 -20.95 54.91
CA LYS A 162 -25.60 -20.74 55.92
C LYS A 162 -24.19 -20.87 55.35
N GLY A 163 -23.42 -19.79 55.45
CA GLY A 163 -22.05 -19.69 54.95
C GLY A 163 -21.92 -19.24 53.48
N TYR A 164 -23.02 -18.92 52.83
CA TYR A 164 -23.08 -18.30 51.50
C TYR A 164 -23.62 -16.88 51.63
N LYS A 165 -23.45 -16.07 50.58
CA LYS A 165 -23.97 -14.72 50.46
C LYS A 165 -24.80 -14.60 49.19
N ARG A 166 -25.88 -13.82 49.22
CA ARG A 166 -26.61 -13.42 48.04
C ARG A 166 -25.74 -12.51 47.17
N ILE A 167 -25.89 -12.60 45.85
CA ILE A 167 -25.28 -11.63 44.97
C ILE A 167 -26.11 -10.35 45.05
N GLU A 168 -25.55 -9.28 45.63
CA GLU A 168 -26.26 -8.02 45.88
C GLU A 168 -25.83 -6.92 44.93
N ASP A 169 -24.56 -6.91 44.51
CA ASP A 169 -23.99 -5.87 43.68
C ASP A 169 -24.26 -6.14 42.20
N MET A 170 -24.61 -5.06 41.48
CA MET A 170 -24.81 -5.10 40.06
C MET A 170 -23.51 -4.69 39.33
N TYR A 171 -23.09 -5.50 38.37
CA TYR A 171 -22.01 -5.14 37.46
C TYR A 171 -22.59 -4.39 36.27
N THR A 172 -22.04 -3.19 35.99
CA THR A 172 -22.35 -2.48 34.74
C THR A 172 -21.57 -3.16 33.63
N ASP A 173 -22.25 -4.01 32.88
CA ASP A 173 -21.69 -4.76 31.74
C ASP A 173 -21.35 -3.78 30.58
N SER A 174 -20.34 -2.94 30.80
CA SER A 174 -19.93 -1.92 29.83
C SER A 174 -18.42 -1.75 29.89
N PHE A 175 -17.78 -2.14 28.79
CA PHE A 175 -16.35 -2.02 28.60
C PHE A 175 -16.05 -0.95 27.57
N LYS A 176 -15.06 -0.14 27.89
CA LYS A 176 -14.61 0.97 27.07
C LYS A 176 -13.48 0.54 26.14
N VAL A 177 -13.61 0.88 24.87
CA VAL A 177 -12.52 0.76 23.90
C VAL A 177 -12.10 2.15 23.48
N THR A 178 -10.86 2.49 23.77
CA THR A 178 -10.20 3.73 23.34
C THR A 178 -9.33 3.42 22.12
N LEU A 179 -9.50 4.20 21.05
CA LEU A 179 -8.74 4.06 19.82
C LEU A 179 -7.79 5.23 19.64
N ASP A 180 -6.52 4.93 19.44
CA ASP A 180 -5.48 5.84 19.00
C ASP A 180 -5.14 5.56 17.52
N VAL A 181 -5.24 6.58 16.66
CA VAL A 181 -4.97 6.45 15.22
C VAL A 181 -3.74 7.25 14.87
N GLN A 182 -2.67 6.55 14.50
CA GLN A 182 -1.45 7.17 14.00
C GLN A 182 -1.54 7.32 12.47
N ASN A 183 -1.22 8.51 11.97
CA ASN A 183 -1.24 8.87 10.54
C ASN A 183 -2.65 8.89 9.90
N GLY A 184 -3.67 9.06 10.72
CA GLY A 184 -5.07 9.13 10.29
C GLY A 184 -5.97 9.67 11.38
N THR A 185 -7.27 9.53 11.18
CA THR A 185 -8.32 9.88 12.14
C THR A 185 -9.37 8.79 12.20
N SER A 186 -10.17 8.76 13.25
CA SER A 186 -11.37 7.93 13.37
C SER A 186 -12.62 8.78 13.54
N ASP A 187 -13.78 8.19 13.27
CA ASP A 187 -15.09 8.81 13.50
C ASP A 187 -15.27 9.29 14.95
N VAL A 188 -14.79 8.50 15.89
CA VAL A 188 -14.69 8.82 17.32
C VAL A 188 -13.46 8.12 17.92
N THR A 189 -13.00 8.61 19.08
CA THR A 189 -11.85 8.04 19.77
C THR A 189 -12.20 6.99 20.83
N GLU A 190 -13.50 6.87 21.16
CA GLU A 190 -13.96 6.01 22.25
C GLU A 190 -15.36 5.47 21.96
N LYS A 191 -15.57 4.18 22.21
CA LYS A 191 -16.88 3.51 22.19
C LYS A 191 -16.96 2.52 23.34
N THR A 192 -18.18 2.16 23.74
CA THR A 192 -18.44 1.15 24.77
C THR A 192 -19.23 -0.03 24.19
N THR A 193 -19.01 -1.21 24.75
CA THR A 193 -19.73 -2.43 24.40
C THR A 193 -19.92 -3.31 25.64
N THR A 194 -20.78 -4.32 25.54
CA THR A 194 -21.00 -5.32 26.61
C THR A 194 -19.94 -6.42 26.57
N PHE A 195 -19.91 -7.28 27.59
CA PHE A 195 -19.01 -8.43 27.64
C PHE A 195 -19.14 -9.31 26.39
N ASN A 196 -18.01 -9.67 25.76
CA ASN A 196 -17.93 -10.36 24.47
C ASN A 196 -18.60 -9.60 23.31
N GLY A 197 -18.96 -8.35 23.50
CA GLY A 197 -19.51 -7.51 22.43
C GLY A 197 -18.46 -7.13 21.41
N SER A 198 -18.93 -6.61 20.27
CA SER A 198 -18.10 -6.08 19.19
C SER A 198 -18.50 -4.65 18.92
N LEU A 199 -17.53 -3.85 18.47
CA LEU A 199 -17.74 -2.48 18.01
C LEU A 199 -16.81 -2.15 16.86
N SER A 200 -17.15 -1.11 16.12
CA SER A 200 -16.35 -0.71 14.95
C SER A 200 -16.10 0.78 14.92
N PHE A 201 -14.94 1.17 14.40
CA PHE A 201 -14.53 2.54 14.16
C PHE A 201 -14.31 2.73 12.66
N THR A 202 -14.71 3.87 12.14
CA THR A 202 -14.40 4.26 10.76
C THR A 202 -13.07 5.00 10.74
N ILE A 203 -12.10 4.51 9.98
CA ILE A 203 -10.74 5.07 9.89
C ILE A 203 -10.61 5.88 8.60
N THR A 204 -10.04 7.06 8.72
CA THR A 204 -9.74 7.94 7.57
C THR A 204 -8.24 8.24 7.56
N PRO A 205 -7.50 7.82 6.54
CA PRO A 205 -6.08 8.14 6.41
C PRO A 205 -5.85 9.65 6.24
N ASN A 206 -4.74 10.13 6.77
CA ASN A 206 -4.19 11.44 6.40
C ASN A 206 -3.61 11.38 4.98
N ASP A 207 -3.39 12.54 4.37
CA ASP A 207 -2.74 12.63 3.06
C ASP A 207 -1.37 11.93 3.09
N GLY A 208 -1.13 11.02 2.14
CA GLY A 208 0.09 10.23 2.04
C GLY A 208 0.10 8.95 2.86
N TYR A 209 -1.02 8.54 3.44
CA TYR A 209 -1.14 7.28 4.18
C TYR A 209 -2.30 6.43 3.66
N VAL A 210 -2.19 5.10 3.84
CA VAL A 210 -3.17 4.12 3.37
C VAL A 210 -3.53 3.11 4.46
N LEU A 211 -4.68 2.46 4.29
CA LEU A 211 -5.16 1.40 5.18
C LEU A 211 -4.50 0.04 4.88
N GLU A 212 -3.92 -0.12 3.69
CA GLU A 212 -3.22 -1.34 3.29
C GLU A 212 -1.97 -1.52 4.16
N ASN A 213 -1.80 -2.71 4.76
CA ASN A 213 -0.72 -3.04 5.69
C ASN A 213 -0.71 -2.24 7.02
N ALA A 214 -1.83 -1.61 7.40
CA ALA A 214 -1.93 -0.96 8.70
C ALA A 214 -1.66 -1.96 9.84
N SER A 215 -0.86 -1.55 10.82
CA SER A 215 -0.61 -2.35 12.02
C SER A 215 -1.63 -2.04 13.10
N ILE A 216 -2.16 -3.10 13.76
CA ILE A 216 -3.18 -3.00 14.80
C ILE A 216 -2.61 -3.63 16.08
N SER A 217 -2.62 -2.88 17.20
CA SER A 217 -2.05 -3.34 18.47
C SER A 217 -2.98 -4.28 19.26
N CYS A 218 -4.28 -4.22 19.04
CA CYS A 218 -5.24 -5.05 19.76
C CYS A 218 -5.43 -6.42 19.07
N SER A 219 -5.33 -7.50 19.85
CA SER A 219 -5.34 -8.90 19.36
C SER A 219 -6.63 -9.29 18.62
N ASN A 220 -7.76 -8.65 18.96
CA ASN A 220 -9.09 -8.95 18.40
C ASN A 220 -9.56 -7.87 17.43
N GLY A 221 -8.64 -7.03 16.92
CA GLY A 221 -8.90 -6.00 15.93
C GLY A 221 -8.74 -6.54 14.51
N THR A 222 -9.72 -6.29 13.66
CA THR A 222 -9.68 -6.60 12.23
C THR A 222 -10.08 -5.39 11.41
N LEU A 223 -9.28 -5.06 10.39
CA LEU A 223 -9.57 -3.97 9.46
C LEU A 223 -10.08 -4.54 8.14
N SER A 224 -11.22 -4.05 7.70
CA SER A 224 -11.80 -4.37 6.39
C SER A 224 -12.23 -3.09 5.71
N ASN A 225 -11.64 -2.78 4.58
CA ASN A 225 -11.76 -1.46 3.96
C ASN A 225 -11.35 -0.36 4.96
N ASN A 226 -12.26 0.55 5.31
CA ASN A 226 -12.02 1.61 6.29
C ASN A 226 -12.67 1.33 7.66
N LEU A 227 -13.14 0.13 7.92
CA LEU A 227 -13.83 -0.24 9.15
C LEU A 227 -12.93 -1.13 10.02
N LEU A 228 -12.46 -0.60 11.14
CA LEU A 228 -11.76 -1.35 12.18
C LEU A 228 -12.81 -1.93 13.15
N THR A 229 -12.92 -3.24 13.19
CA THR A 229 -13.81 -3.97 14.11
C THR A 229 -13.00 -4.63 15.21
N ILE A 230 -13.37 -4.39 16.46
CA ILE A 230 -12.80 -5.01 17.66
C ILE A 230 -13.86 -5.91 18.26
N SER A 231 -13.58 -7.21 18.35
CA SER A 231 -14.51 -8.24 18.77
C SER A 231 -14.11 -8.85 20.12
N ASN A 232 -15.07 -9.52 20.77
CA ASN A 232 -14.85 -10.24 22.04
C ASN A 232 -14.22 -9.37 23.13
N VAL A 233 -14.76 -8.17 23.33
CA VAL A 233 -14.29 -7.23 24.35
C VAL A 233 -14.71 -7.75 25.72
N GLN A 234 -13.71 -8.03 26.59
CA GLN A 234 -13.92 -8.59 27.93
C GLN A 234 -13.41 -7.68 29.05
N SER A 235 -12.73 -6.60 28.72
CA SER A 235 -12.22 -5.57 29.63
C SER A 235 -12.06 -4.26 28.88
N ASP A 236 -11.76 -3.18 29.57
CA ASP A 236 -11.34 -1.93 28.94
C ASP A 236 -10.08 -2.16 28.10
N VAL A 237 -10.08 -1.65 26.88
CA VAL A 237 -9.00 -1.83 25.90
C VAL A 237 -8.57 -0.50 25.31
N THR A 238 -7.27 -0.28 25.24
CA THR A 238 -6.68 0.76 24.38
C THR A 238 -6.10 0.08 23.14
N CYS A 239 -6.57 0.46 21.97
CA CYS A 239 -6.13 -0.05 20.69
C CYS A 239 -5.44 1.05 19.91
N THR A 240 -4.25 0.79 19.37
CA THR A 240 -3.58 1.70 18.45
C THR A 240 -3.61 1.09 17.05
N ILE A 241 -4.02 1.87 16.07
CA ILE A 241 -3.84 1.55 14.66
C ILE A 241 -2.84 2.53 14.06
N THR A 242 -1.79 2.02 13.44
CA THR A 242 -0.80 2.81 12.71
C THR A 242 -0.97 2.54 11.23
N LEU A 243 -1.34 3.60 10.48
CA LEU A 243 -1.48 3.52 9.04
C LEU A 243 -0.11 3.59 8.38
N ASP A 244 0.07 2.81 7.33
CA ASP A 244 1.29 2.78 6.56
C ASP A 244 1.36 4.01 5.64
N GLU A 245 2.57 4.46 5.32
CA GLU A 245 2.74 5.46 4.28
C GLU A 245 2.13 4.95 2.98
N ASP A 246 1.55 5.84 2.19
CA ASP A 246 1.01 5.48 0.88
C ASP A 246 2.11 4.86 0.02
N GLY A 247 2.32 3.56 0.17
CA GLY A 247 3.26 2.75 -0.59
C GLY A 247 2.82 2.55 -2.03
N ILE A 248 1.91 3.38 -2.55
CA ILE A 248 1.64 3.46 -3.98
C ILE A 248 2.91 3.97 -4.64
N THR A 249 3.58 3.09 -5.38
CA THR A 249 4.70 3.51 -6.22
C THR A 249 4.25 4.66 -7.12
N LEU A 250 5.15 5.59 -7.44
CA LEU A 250 4.82 6.70 -8.33
C LEU A 250 4.20 6.21 -9.66
N ALA A 251 4.60 5.03 -10.14
CA ALA A 251 4.00 4.39 -11.32
C ALA A 251 2.51 4.01 -11.11
N LYS A 252 2.16 3.45 -9.96
CA LYS A 252 0.76 3.14 -9.63
C LYS A 252 -0.09 4.42 -9.46
N ALA A 253 0.45 5.44 -8.79
CA ALA A 253 -0.21 6.74 -8.65
C ALA A 253 -0.47 7.39 -10.02
N MET A 254 0.50 7.33 -10.91
CA MET A 254 0.39 7.81 -12.29
C MET A 254 -0.75 7.12 -13.06
N LEU A 255 -0.91 5.80 -12.92
CA LEU A 255 -2.01 5.05 -13.54
C LEU A 255 -3.36 5.33 -12.88
N ARG A 256 -3.41 5.44 -11.56
CA ARG A 256 -4.62 5.78 -10.80
C ARG A 256 -5.17 7.14 -11.24
N ASP A 257 -4.30 8.14 -11.36
CA ASP A 257 -4.69 9.52 -11.66
C ASP A 257 -4.95 9.74 -13.17
N ASN A 258 -4.65 8.74 -14.00
CA ASN A 258 -4.87 8.75 -15.44
C ASN A 258 -5.58 7.46 -15.89
N PRO A 259 -6.87 7.31 -15.59
CA PRO A 259 -7.60 6.07 -15.86
C PRO A 259 -7.81 5.79 -17.36
N THR A 260 -7.65 6.79 -18.21
CA THR A 260 -7.76 6.60 -19.67
C THR A 260 -6.40 6.24 -20.24
N ILE A 261 -6.25 5.00 -20.73
CA ILE A 261 -5.04 4.54 -21.41
C ILE A 261 -5.29 4.60 -22.92
N SER A 262 -4.38 5.24 -23.65
CA SER A 262 -4.44 5.41 -25.09
C SER A 262 -3.15 4.94 -25.77
N GLU A 263 -3.14 4.84 -27.06
CA GLU A 263 -1.95 4.56 -27.88
C GLU A 263 -1.76 5.67 -28.91
N ARG A 264 -0.52 6.11 -29.09
CA ARG A 264 -0.16 7.06 -30.15
C ARG A 264 0.51 6.31 -31.29
N THR A 265 -0.08 6.39 -32.46
CA THR A 265 0.41 5.71 -33.68
C THR A 265 0.96 6.68 -34.72
N ASN A 266 0.55 7.95 -34.68
CA ASN A 266 1.03 8.97 -35.61
C ASN A 266 2.09 9.86 -34.93
N PHE A 267 3.29 9.84 -35.46
CA PHE A 267 4.43 10.68 -35.01
C PHE A 267 4.91 11.63 -36.14
N SER A 268 4.12 11.79 -37.21
CA SER A 268 4.41 12.74 -38.28
C SER A 268 3.88 14.15 -37.98
N SER A 269 2.97 14.27 -37.03
CA SER A 269 2.42 15.52 -36.54
C SER A 269 2.71 15.71 -35.05
N THR A 270 2.79 16.95 -34.62
CA THR A 270 2.85 17.34 -33.21
C THR A 270 1.62 16.89 -32.45
N ASN A 271 1.73 16.77 -31.14
CA ASN A 271 0.59 16.52 -30.28
C ASN A 271 0.50 17.60 -29.19
N GLU A 272 -0.50 18.44 -29.28
CA GLU A 272 -0.82 19.51 -28.33
C GLU A 272 -2.23 19.31 -27.72
N ALA A 273 -2.88 18.20 -28.01
CA ALA A 273 -4.19 17.90 -27.46
C ALA A 273 -4.18 17.94 -25.93
N THR A 274 -5.24 18.44 -25.33
CA THR A 274 -5.42 18.38 -23.87
C THR A 274 -5.66 16.93 -23.46
N THR A 275 -4.74 16.39 -22.64
CA THR A 275 -4.68 14.96 -22.29
C THR A 275 -4.69 14.70 -20.80
N THR A 276 -5.14 15.67 -19.98
CA THR A 276 -5.30 15.50 -18.52
C THR A 276 -6.22 14.31 -18.23
N GLY A 277 -5.76 13.37 -17.39
CA GLY A 277 -6.46 12.13 -17.09
C GLY A 277 -6.24 11.02 -18.12
N THR A 278 -5.40 11.26 -19.15
CA THR A 278 -5.04 10.27 -20.17
C THR A 278 -3.55 9.99 -20.13
N ILE A 279 -3.20 8.72 -20.18
CA ILE A 279 -1.82 8.26 -20.32
C ILE A 279 -1.70 7.39 -21.57
N TYR A 280 -0.55 7.42 -22.21
CA TYR A 280 -0.27 6.64 -23.41
C TYR A 280 0.57 5.42 -23.08
N LYS A 281 0.37 4.35 -23.83
CA LYS A 281 1.08 3.08 -23.67
C LYS A 281 1.89 2.76 -24.92
N THR A 282 3.04 2.12 -24.74
CA THR A 282 3.84 1.51 -25.82
C THR A 282 4.68 0.35 -25.27
N ASN A 283 4.95 -0.63 -26.13
CA ASN A 283 5.88 -1.73 -25.87
C ASN A 283 7.17 -1.64 -26.72
N LYS A 284 7.45 -0.47 -27.29
CA LYS A 284 8.70 -0.22 -28.03
C LYS A 284 9.86 0.04 -27.05
N THR A 285 10.14 -0.91 -26.18
CA THR A 285 11.06 -0.88 -25.05
C THR A 285 12.20 -1.88 -25.22
N GLU A 286 13.18 -1.90 -24.33
CA GLU A 286 14.33 -2.81 -24.42
C GLU A 286 13.93 -4.28 -24.40
N ASP A 287 12.95 -4.64 -23.54
CA ASP A 287 12.48 -6.01 -23.32
C ASP A 287 11.10 -6.30 -23.94
N GLY A 288 10.48 -5.30 -24.59
CA GLY A 288 9.14 -5.42 -25.16
C GLY A 288 8.00 -5.29 -24.15
N SER A 289 8.30 -4.96 -22.90
CA SER A 289 7.27 -4.70 -21.88
C SER A 289 6.53 -3.39 -22.14
N ASP A 290 5.28 -3.33 -21.66
CA ASP A 290 4.46 -2.13 -21.71
C ASP A 290 5.01 -1.06 -20.74
N VAL A 291 5.20 0.15 -21.26
CA VAL A 291 5.47 1.35 -20.46
C VAL A 291 4.45 2.43 -20.76
N TYR A 292 4.24 3.28 -19.77
CA TYR A 292 3.25 4.35 -19.83
C TYR A 292 3.93 5.71 -19.87
N TYR A 293 3.45 6.62 -20.72
CA TYR A 293 4.05 7.93 -20.93
C TYR A 293 3.03 9.03 -21.14
N TYR A 294 3.42 10.26 -20.85
CA TYR A 294 2.60 11.43 -21.11
C TYR A 294 2.88 12.04 -22.49
N SER A 295 1.82 12.40 -23.21
CA SER A 295 1.89 13.08 -24.51
C SER A 295 0.84 14.21 -24.58
N GLY A 296 1.15 15.25 -25.35
CA GLY A 296 0.25 16.38 -25.52
C GLY A 296 0.28 17.40 -24.37
N ASN A 297 -0.74 18.22 -24.27
CA ASN A 297 -0.90 19.19 -23.20
C ASN A 297 -1.54 18.52 -21.97
N THR A 298 -0.75 18.25 -20.94
CA THR A 298 -1.22 17.73 -19.66
C THR A 298 -0.70 18.57 -18.50
N THR A 299 -1.47 18.64 -17.42
CA THR A 299 -1.14 19.40 -16.22
C THR A 299 -0.96 18.51 -14.98
N ASN A 300 -1.21 17.20 -15.08
CA ASN A 300 -1.18 16.27 -13.94
C ASN A 300 0.05 15.35 -13.91
N ASN A 301 1.15 15.71 -14.59
CA ASN A 301 2.41 14.97 -14.56
C ASN A 301 3.49 15.68 -13.73
N TRP A 302 3.12 16.46 -12.75
CA TRP A 302 4.03 17.16 -11.86
C TRP A 302 4.39 16.33 -10.62
N VAL A 303 5.66 16.38 -10.24
CA VAL A 303 6.19 15.77 -9.01
C VAL A 303 7.12 16.77 -8.33
N LYS A 304 7.02 16.89 -7.00
CA LYS A 304 8.00 17.59 -6.18
C LYS A 304 8.93 16.58 -5.53
N PHE A 305 10.20 16.65 -5.85
CA PHE A 305 11.20 15.74 -5.30
C PHE A 305 12.56 16.44 -5.14
N GLY A 306 13.24 16.21 -4.02
CA GLY A 306 14.56 16.77 -3.74
C GLY A 306 14.60 18.31 -3.65
N GLY A 307 13.48 18.96 -3.31
CA GLY A 307 13.36 20.42 -3.31
C GLY A 307 13.06 21.05 -4.68
N PHE A 308 12.96 20.23 -5.72
CA PHE A 308 12.74 20.66 -7.10
C PHE A 308 11.41 20.17 -7.65
N PHE A 309 10.94 20.79 -8.73
CA PHE A 309 9.78 20.36 -9.49
C PHE A 309 10.24 19.58 -10.73
N TRP A 310 9.53 18.50 -11.01
CA TRP A 310 9.79 17.57 -12.11
C TRP A 310 8.51 17.31 -12.89
N ARG A 311 8.67 16.94 -14.16
CA ARG A 311 7.58 16.48 -15.01
C ARG A 311 7.79 15.01 -15.35
N ILE A 312 6.82 14.15 -15.06
CA ILE A 312 6.91 12.75 -15.42
C ILE A 312 6.96 12.61 -16.95
N ILE A 313 7.93 11.85 -17.42
CA ILE A 313 8.08 11.46 -18.82
C ILE A 313 7.32 10.16 -19.04
N ARG A 314 7.75 9.09 -18.36
CA ARG A 314 7.26 7.71 -18.52
C ARG A 314 7.59 6.80 -17.33
N THR A 315 6.97 5.64 -17.29
CA THR A 315 7.49 4.50 -16.51
C THR A 315 8.65 3.86 -17.29
N ASN A 316 9.57 3.22 -16.57
CA ASN A 316 10.65 2.42 -17.15
C ASN A 316 10.35 0.92 -16.99
N GLU A 317 11.10 0.10 -17.69
CA GLU A 317 11.02 -1.36 -17.68
C GLU A 317 11.35 -1.95 -16.30
N ASP A 318 12.16 -1.29 -15.50
CA ASP A 318 12.50 -1.66 -14.12
C ASP A 318 11.41 -1.25 -13.09
N GLY A 319 10.32 -0.66 -13.56
CA GLY A 319 9.22 -0.16 -12.74
C GLY A 319 9.46 1.21 -12.09
N SER A 320 10.64 1.82 -12.31
CA SER A 320 10.90 3.20 -11.91
C SER A 320 10.17 4.20 -12.81
N VAL A 321 10.06 5.45 -12.35
CA VAL A 321 9.40 6.53 -13.09
C VAL A 321 10.40 7.60 -13.48
N ARG A 322 10.53 7.85 -14.78
CA ARG A 322 11.43 8.83 -15.37
C ARG A 322 10.83 10.22 -15.35
N MET A 323 11.62 11.19 -14.91
CA MET A 323 11.18 12.56 -14.71
C MET A 323 12.16 13.57 -15.29
N LEU A 324 11.63 14.61 -15.91
CA LEU A 324 12.36 15.75 -16.45
C LEU A 324 12.37 16.92 -15.46
N TYR A 325 13.55 17.47 -15.18
CA TYR A 325 13.68 18.66 -14.33
C TYR A 325 12.86 19.84 -14.86
N SER A 326 12.16 20.53 -13.98
CA SER A 326 11.27 21.64 -14.31
C SER A 326 11.36 22.82 -13.35
N GLY A 327 12.49 22.98 -12.66
CA GLY A 327 12.80 24.20 -11.90
C GLY A 327 12.56 24.09 -10.39
N THR A 328 12.61 25.25 -9.74
CA THR A 328 12.48 25.39 -8.28
C THR A 328 11.11 25.85 -7.83
N SER A 329 10.23 26.22 -8.74
CA SER A 329 8.85 26.65 -8.45
C SER A 329 7.85 26.12 -9.46
N HIS A 330 6.62 25.93 -9.00
CA HIS A 330 5.50 25.40 -9.78
C HIS A 330 4.52 26.50 -10.16
N GLY A 331 4.00 26.41 -11.37
CA GLY A 331 2.81 27.19 -11.76
C GLY A 331 3.07 28.61 -12.25
N THR A 332 4.32 29.04 -12.27
CA THR A 332 4.69 30.35 -12.81
C THR A 332 5.70 30.23 -13.95
N THR A 333 5.73 31.19 -14.87
CA THR A 333 6.77 31.25 -15.92
C THR A 333 8.16 31.44 -15.34
N SER A 334 8.28 32.02 -14.14
CA SER A 334 9.53 32.18 -13.41
C SER A 334 10.09 30.90 -12.80
N GLY A 335 9.29 29.83 -12.72
CA GLY A 335 9.72 28.54 -12.21
C GLY A 335 10.44 27.66 -13.20
N PHE A 336 10.36 28.01 -14.45
CA PHE A 336 11.06 27.31 -15.49
C PHE A 336 12.48 27.83 -15.67
N ILE A 337 13.25 27.09 -16.39
CA ILE A 337 14.64 27.32 -16.75
C ILE A 337 14.80 28.72 -17.35
N SER A 338 14.61 29.73 -16.56
CA SER A 338 15.14 31.06 -16.84
C SER A 338 16.54 31.15 -16.24
N SER A 339 17.31 32.08 -16.70
CA SER A 339 18.72 32.29 -16.33
C SER A 339 18.98 32.42 -14.82
N SER A 340 17.96 32.60 -14.00
CA SER A 340 18.10 32.82 -12.55
C SER A 340 17.54 31.71 -11.65
N THR A 341 16.69 30.81 -12.16
CA THR A 341 15.99 29.80 -11.34
C THR A 341 15.99 28.39 -11.93
N GLY A 342 16.44 28.25 -13.17
CA GLY A 342 16.59 26.95 -13.81
C GLY A 342 17.84 26.19 -13.36
N PHE A 343 17.97 24.98 -13.85
CA PHE A 343 19.08 24.10 -13.53
C PHE A 343 20.44 24.77 -13.78
N MET A 344 20.53 25.60 -14.79
CA MET A 344 21.75 26.26 -15.18
C MET A 344 21.47 27.71 -15.53
N SER A 345 22.17 28.61 -14.86
CA SER A 345 22.20 30.01 -15.27
C SER A 345 23.13 30.16 -16.48
N GLY A 346 22.58 30.13 -17.64
CA GLY A 346 23.35 30.36 -18.88
C GLY A 346 23.41 29.13 -19.80
N SER A 347 23.90 29.38 -20.95
CA SER A 347 24.05 28.41 -22.03
C SER A 347 25.26 27.51 -21.81
N ILE A 348 25.09 26.21 -21.94
CA ILE A 348 26.16 25.21 -21.83
C ILE A 348 26.32 24.52 -23.17
N LYS A 349 27.55 24.39 -23.61
CA LYS A 349 27.89 23.53 -24.72
C LYS A 349 27.67 22.07 -24.35
N TYR A 350 27.23 21.27 -25.30
CA TYR A 350 27.15 19.82 -25.08
C TYR A 350 28.56 19.23 -24.89
N ASN A 351 29.47 19.69 -25.75
CA ASN A 351 30.91 19.42 -25.65
C ASN A 351 31.74 20.64 -26.03
N ASP A 352 32.94 20.77 -25.49
CA ASP A 352 33.83 21.92 -25.76
C ASP A 352 34.40 21.90 -27.15
N SER A 353 34.51 20.73 -27.78
CA SER A 353 34.97 20.55 -29.14
C SER A 353 33.87 20.05 -30.06
N THR A 354 33.91 20.47 -31.32
CA THR A 354 32.92 20.12 -32.34
C THR A 354 33.39 19.03 -33.28
N ASN A 355 34.64 18.77 -33.33
CA ASN A 355 35.31 17.80 -34.20
C ASN A 355 36.27 16.97 -33.36
N PRO A 356 36.36 15.68 -33.56
CA PRO A 356 35.63 14.78 -34.47
C PRO A 356 34.23 14.32 -34.00
N SER A 357 33.66 13.35 -34.72
CA SER A 357 32.30 12.84 -34.52
C SER A 357 32.03 12.21 -33.16
N MET A 358 33.03 11.81 -32.40
CA MET A 358 32.91 11.26 -31.05
C MET A 358 32.19 12.22 -30.09
N TYR A 359 32.26 13.51 -30.30
CA TYR A 359 31.72 14.54 -29.40
C TYR A 359 30.16 14.59 -29.35
N VAL A 360 29.48 13.77 -30.14
CA VAL A 360 28.03 13.50 -29.93
C VAL A 360 27.77 12.61 -28.71
N GLY A 361 28.81 11.95 -28.19
CA GLY A 361 28.67 11.06 -27.02
C GLY A 361 28.48 11.83 -25.73
N TYR A 362 27.51 11.37 -24.90
CA TYR A 362 27.39 11.77 -23.50
C TYR A 362 28.64 11.36 -22.71
N MET A 363 29.15 10.18 -23.05
CA MET A 363 30.54 9.75 -22.83
C MET A 363 31.14 9.35 -24.16
N TYR A 364 32.45 9.44 -24.32
CA TYR A 364 33.14 9.20 -25.61
C TYR A 364 34.55 8.68 -25.40
N GLY A 365 35.11 8.03 -26.41
CA GLY A 365 36.48 7.52 -26.44
C GLY A 365 37.42 8.39 -27.23
N THR A 366 38.11 7.79 -28.20
CA THR A 366 39.08 8.44 -29.08
C THR A 366 38.58 8.52 -30.53
N SER A 367 39.24 9.34 -31.36
CA SER A 367 38.75 9.68 -32.71
C SER A 367 39.26 8.78 -33.83
N ASP A 368 39.99 7.73 -33.55
CA ASP A 368 40.72 6.92 -34.52
C ASP A 368 39.87 5.87 -35.23
N SER A 369 38.83 5.34 -34.56
CA SER A 369 37.91 4.36 -35.14
C SER A 369 36.50 4.52 -34.60
N LEU A 370 35.52 3.88 -35.24
CA LEU A 370 34.15 3.82 -34.73
C LEU A 370 34.09 3.12 -33.38
N GLU A 371 34.83 2.05 -33.22
CA GLU A 371 34.91 1.29 -31.99
C GLU A 371 35.51 2.11 -30.85
N ASN A 372 36.69 2.67 -31.05
CA ASN A 372 37.37 3.50 -30.06
C ASN A 372 36.61 4.80 -29.75
N ASN A 373 35.88 5.35 -30.71
CA ASN A 373 35.04 6.52 -30.53
C ASN A 373 33.94 6.29 -29.44
N ARG A 374 33.54 5.06 -29.22
CA ARG A 374 32.43 4.63 -28.34
C ARG A 374 32.87 3.96 -27.05
N THR A 375 34.14 4.05 -26.66
CA THR A 375 34.66 3.35 -25.47
C THR A 375 34.20 3.96 -24.13
N ASN A 376 33.65 5.15 -24.11
CA ASN A 376 33.16 5.83 -22.90
C ASN A 376 34.27 6.18 -21.88
N GLU A 377 35.46 6.50 -22.34
CA GLU A 377 36.61 6.85 -21.49
C GLU A 377 36.52 8.29 -20.96
N ASN A 378 35.85 9.16 -21.67
CA ASN A 378 35.80 10.59 -21.41
C ASN A 378 34.33 11.03 -21.19
N ASP A 379 34.14 11.90 -20.21
CA ASP A 379 32.87 12.57 -19.98
C ASP A 379 32.74 13.82 -20.84
N SER A 380 31.59 14.03 -21.46
CA SER A 380 31.26 15.29 -22.14
C SER A 380 31.18 16.46 -21.15
N THR A 381 31.26 17.69 -21.65
CA THR A 381 31.12 18.90 -20.83
C THR A 381 29.78 18.92 -20.11
N ILE A 382 28.68 18.54 -20.82
CA ILE A 382 27.35 18.51 -20.23
C ILE A 382 27.24 17.44 -19.14
N LYS A 383 27.84 16.26 -19.31
CA LYS A 383 27.83 15.20 -18.30
C LYS A 383 28.54 15.66 -17.02
N LYS A 384 29.74 16.23 -17.13
CA LYS A 384 30.47 16.77 -15.97
C LYS A 384 29.65 17.77 -15.20
N THR A 385 28.92 18.62 -15.89
CA THR A 385 28.06 19.64 -15.29
C THR A 385 26.87 19.02 -14.55
N ILE A 386 26.21 18.04 -15.17
CA ILE A 386 25.06 17.34 -14.58
C ILE A 386 25.49 16.50 -13.36
N ASP A 387 26.62 15.81 -13.45
CA ASP A 387 27.17 15.02 -12.36
C ASP A 387 27.51 15.91 -11.15
N SER A 388 28.12 17.07 -11.36
CA SER A 388 28.41 18.03 -10.30
C SER A 388 27.11 18.57 -9.64
N TRP A 389 26.08 18.81 -10.44
CA TRP A 389 24.80 19.24 -9.90
C TRP A 389 24.16 18.15 -9.05
N TYR A 390 24.18 16.87 -9.51
CA TYR A 390 23.66 15.74 -8.76
C TYR A 390 24.36 15.58 -7.40
N GLU A 391 25.68 15.67 -7.41
CA GLU A 391 26.51 15.57 -6.21
C GLU A 391 26.13 16.62 -5.16
N ASN A 392 25.88 17.84 -5.59
CA ASN A 392 25.56 18.95 -4.70
C ASN A 392 24.10 18.98 -4.23
N ASN A 393 23.16 18.37 -4.94
CA ASN A 393 21.74 18.55 -4.69
C ASN A 393 21.00 17.27 -4.31
N LEU A 394 21.40 16.11 -4.82
CA LEU A 394 20.64 14.88 -4.66
C LEU A 394 21.39 13.76 -3.93
N LEU A 395 22.71 13.71 -4.05
CA LEU A 395 23.51 12.58 -3.59
C LEU A 395 23.30 12.26 -2.11
N THR A 396 23.39 13.26 -1.24
CA THR A 396 23.41 13.04 0.20
C THR A 396 22.07 12.55 0.77
N ASN A 397 20.96 13.14 0.31
CA ASN A 397 19.66 12.95 0.95
C ASN A 397 18.68 12.15 0.10
N TYR A 398 18.83 12.12 -1.22
CA TYR A 398 17.82 11.65 -2.15
C TYR A 398 18.26 10.48 -3.03
N ASP A 399 19.55 10.18 -3.08
CA ASP A 399 20.14 9.14 -3.93
C ASP A 399 19.52 7.75 -3.74
N LYS A 400 19.12 7.43 -2.51
CA LYS A 400 18.47 6.16 -2.15
C LYS A 400 17.10 5.93 -2.82
N TYR A 401 16.44 7.01 -3.25
CA TYR A 401 15.14 6.95 -3.91
C TYR A 401 15.25 6.95 -5.44
N ILE A 402 16.46 7.05 -6.00
CA ILE A 402 16.71 7.17 -7.44
C ILE A 402 17.19 5.82 -7.97
N SER A 403 16.53 5.33 -9.04
CA SER A 403 16.87 4.06 -9.67
C SER A 403 18.28 4.10 -10.23
N LYS A 404 19.08 3.08 -9.85
CA LYS A 404 20.41 2.84 -10.38
C LYS A 404 20.39 1.98 -11.65
N SER A 405 19.28 1.27 -11.88
CA SER A 405 19.09 0.34 -13.00
C SER A 405 18.44 0.97 -14.23
N ALA A 406 17.80 2.13 -14.07
CA ALA A 406 17.20 2.85 -15.18
C ALA A 406 18.19 3.12 -16.30
N ILE A 407 17.83 2.78 -17.54
CA ILE A 407 18.69 2.92 -18.72
C ILE A 407 18.50 4.29 -19.35
N TYR A 408 19.60 4.95 -19.63
CA TYR A 408 19.67 6.21 -20.37
C TYR A 408 20.39 5.95 -21.70
N CYS A 409 19.68 6.16 -22.82
CA CYS A 409 20.17 5.81 -24.13
C CYS A 409 20.90 6.96 -24.83
N ASN A 410 22.15 6.73 -25.18
CA ASN A 410 22.95 7.61 -26.07
C ASN A 410 23.27 6.88 -27.38
N ASP A 411 22.23 6.56 -28.16
CA ASP A 411 22.32 5.76 -29.38
C ASP A 411 23.28 6.37 -30.43
N ARG A 412 24.52 5.90 -30.46
CA ARG A 412 25.55 6.27 -31.42
C ARG A 412 25.63 5.33 -32.62
N SER A 413 24.61 4.52 -32.85
CA SER A 413 24.53 3.72 -34.09
C SER A 413 24.40 4.63 -35.30
N VAL A 414 25.03 4.23 -36.41
CA VAL A 414 24.96 4.99 -37.66
C VAL A 414 23.69 4.58 -38.42
N GLY A 415 22.80 5.54 -38.64
CA GLY A 415 21.52 5.33 -39.30
C GLY A 415 21.62 5.48 -40.83
N SER A 416 22.45 6.34 -41.35
CA SER A 416 22.64 6.49 -42.79
C SER A 416 23.95 7.26 -43.09
N GLY A 417 24.45 7.11 -44.30
CA GLY A 417 25.75 7.64 -44.70
C GLY A 417 26.91 6.75 -44.26
N THR A 418 28.12 7.20 -44.53
CA THR A 418 29.33 6.47 -44.16
C THR A 418 29.99 7.14 -42.96
N TYR A 419 30.20 6.37 -41.90
CA TYR A 419 30.89 6.86 -40.72
C TYR A 419 32.28 7.34 -41.04
N ASN A 420 32.61 8.51 -40.52
CA ASN A 420 33.93 9.07 -40.61
C ASN A 420 34.37 9.53 -39.21
N SER A 421 35.38 8.90 -38.66
CA SER A 421 35.96 9.25 -37.36
C SER A 421 36.84 10.49 -37.42
N SER A 422 37.37 10.78 -38.59
CA SER A 422 38.35 11.86 -38.77
C SER A 422 37.68 13.19 -39.14
N TYR A 423 38.39 14.22 -38.84
CA TYR A 423 38.13 15.63 -39.03
C TYR A 423 38.03 16.14 -40.43
N SER A 424 38.68 15.44 -41.39
CA SER A 424 39.09 16.03 -42.65
C SER A 424 38.22 15.68 -43.85
N GLY A 425 37.06 15.11 -43.63
CA GLY A 425 36.19 14.66 -44.72
C GLY A 425 34.89 15.43 -44.82
N ASN A 426 34.45 15.74 -46.03
CA ASN A 426 33.14 16.27 -46.34
C ASN A 426 32.02 15.20 -46.24
N SER A 427 32.30 14.06 -45.63
CA SER A 427 31.33 12.99 -45.50
C SER A 427 30.35 13.31 -44.38
N SER A 428 29.07 13.38 -44.73
CA SER A 428 27.98 13.50 -43.78
C SER A 428 27.39 12.15 -43.48
N PHE A 429 27.09 11.90 -42.21
CA PHE A 429 26.34 10.75 -41.81
C PHE A 429 25.38 11.12 -40.68
N TYR A 430 24.35 10.28 -40.48
CA TYR A 430 23.29 10.49 -39.50
C TYR A 430 23.28 9.32 -38.54
N PHE A 431 23.00 9.61 -37.27
CA PHE A 431 22.83 8.59 -36.23
C PHE A 431 21.45 7.96 -36.27
N GLY A 432 21.26 6.81 -35.60
CA GLY A 432 20.03 6.02 -35.63
C GLY A 432 18.79 6.80 -35.22
N SER A 433 18.90 7.68 -34.24
CA SER A 433 17.80 8.58 -33.84
C SER A 433 17.32 9.47 -34.99
N TYR A 434 18.21 9.93 -35.88
CA TYR A 434 17.81 10.73 -37.04
C TYR A 434 16.96 9.92 -38.01
N THR A 435 17.34 8.69 -38.27
CA THR A 435 16.54 7.78 -39.11
C THR A 435 15.16 7.52 -38.49
N ARG A 436 15.09 7.24 -37.19
CA ARG A 436 13.81 7.02 -36.51
C ARG A 436 12.92 8.26 -36.56
N LEU A 437 13.45 9.45 -36.26
CA LEU A 437 12.64 10.65 -36.02
C LEU A 437 12.39 11.48 -37.27
N TYR A 438 13.35 11.51 -38.20
CA TYR A 438 13.21 12.27 -39.45
C TYR A 438 12.64 11.41 -40.57
N SER A 439 13.31 10.29 -40.89
CA SER A 439 12.92 9.48 -42.06
C SER A 439 11.68 8.65 -41.82
N ASN A 440 11.60 7.95 -40.69
CA ASN A 440 10.60 6.94 -40.45
C ASN A 440 9.43 7.42 -39.57
N ARG A 441 9.59 8.52 -38.85
CA ARG A 441 8.59 9.02 -37.91
C ARG A 441 8.11 7.94 -36.91
N ALA A 442 9.03 7.16 -36.41
CA ALA A 442 8.78 5.99 -35.58
C ALA A 442 9.74 5.95 -34.38
N PRO A 443 9.49 6.74 -33.35
CA PRO A 443 10.32 6.78 -32.14
C PRO A 443 10.28 5.43 -31.40
N SER A 444 11.34 5.17 -30.63
CA SER A 444 11.48 3.97 -29.81
C SER A 444 12.21 4.27 -28.52
N TYR A 445 11.80 3.63 -27.42
CA TYR A 445 12.55 3.63 -26.17
C TYR A 445 13.67 2.58 -26.17
N LYS A 446 13.62 1.60 -27.08
CA LYS A 446 14.70 0.63 -27.27
C LYS A 446 15.94 1.32 -27.83
N CYS A 447 17.03 1.22 -27.10
CA CYS A 447 18.31 1.84 -27.48
C CYS A 447 18.90 1.12 -28.70
N GLY A 448 19.30 1.90 -29.72
CA GLY A 448 19.84 1.34 -30.95
C GLY A 448 18.79 0.65 -31.84
N ALA A 449 17.49 0.86 -31.60
CA ALA A 449 16.46 0.30 -32.46
C ALA A 449 16.59 0.80 -33.89
N ASN A 450 16.65 -0.13 -34.81
CA ASN A 450 16.60 0.15 -36.23
C ASN A 450 15.21 -0.14 -36.80
N ILE A 451 14.68 0.83 -37.49
CA ILE A 451 13.31 0.80 -37.99
C ILE A 451 13.25 0.55 -39.50
N SER A 452 14.34 0.57 -40.19
CA SER A 452 14.39 0.35 -41.64
C SER A 452 15.53 -0.57 -42.04
N ASN A 453 15.21 -1.72 -42.53
CA ASN A 453 16.04 -2.57 -43.39
C ASN A 453 17.19 -3.37 -42.78
N GLY A 454 17.31 -3.52 -41.48
CA GLY A 454 18.35 -4.35 -40.86
C GLY A 454 19.79 -3.83 -41.05
N LEU A 455 19.97 -2.66 -41.68
CA LEU A 455 21.29 -2.10 -41.96
C LEU A 455 21.99 -1.49 -40.73
N PHE A 456 21.27 -1.35 -39.61
CA PHE A 456 21.70 -0.58 -38.46
C PHE A 456 21.55 -1.30 -37.14
N GLU A 457 21.14 -2.57 -37.17
CA GLU A 457 21.33 -3.40 -36.01
C GLU A 457 22.79 -3.30 -35.63
N ASN A 458 23.01 -2.74 -34.51
CA ASN A 458 24.33 -2.60 -33.98
C ASN A 458 24.83 -3.98 -33.59
N THR A 459 25.43 -4.66 -34.57
CA THR A 459 26.05 -5.98 -34.39
C THR A 459 27.31 -5.90 -33.53
N GLN A 460 27.76 -4.69 -33.21
CA GLN A 460 28.88 -4.43 -32.30
C GLN A 460 28.31 -4.05 -30.93
N ALA A 461 28.92 -4.58 -29.89
CA ALA A 461 28.60 -4.28 -28.50
C ALA A 461 28.92 -2.82 -28.15
N ILE A 462 28.06 -1.88 -28.53
CA ILE A 462 28.25 -0.47 -28.25
C ILE A 462 27.68 -0.17 -26.88
N ALA A 463 28.49 0.47 -26.07
CA ALA A 463 28.11 0.89 -24.73
C ALA A 463 27.28 2.18 -24.76
N ASP A 464 26.09 2.12 -25.32
CA ASP A 464 25.16 3.23 -25.49
C ASP A 464 24.03 3.23 -24.44
N LYS A 465 23.88 2.14 -23.70
CA LYS A 465 22.88 1.97 -22.64
C LYS A 465 23.53 2.31 -21.31
N PHE A 466 23.41 3.55 -20.90
CA PHE A 466 24.03 3.99 -19.66
C PHE A 466 23.12 3.73 -18.45
N SER A 467 23.71 3.19 -17.38
CA SER A 467 23.06 3.06 -16.06
C SER A 467 24.09 3.22 -14.95
N ALA A 468 23.65 3.55 -13.74
CA ALA A 468 24.54 3.67 -12.59
C ALA A 468 24.82 2.31 -11.91
N SER A 469 24.11 1.26 -12.30
CA SER A 469 24.30 -0.11 -11.82
C SER A 469 24.50 -1.07 -12.98
N THR A 470 25.47 -1.95 -12.86
CA THR A 470 25.71 -3.03 -13.82
C THR A 470 24.60 -4.09 -13.84
N LEU A 471 23.70 -4.08 -12.85
CA LEU A 471 22.56 -5.00 -12.75
C LEU A 471 21.37 -4.58 -13.62
N GLY A 472 21.34 -3.38 -14.15
CA GLY A 472 20.21 -2.80 -14.88
C GLY A 472 20.16 -3.12 -16.38
N GLY A 473 20.95 -4.04 -16.90
CA GLY A 473 21.00 -4.36 -18.33
C GLY A 473 21.64 -3.26 -19.19
N GLY A 474 22.20 -2.21 -18.58
CA GLY A 474 23.02 -1.21 -19.24
C GLY A 474 24.40 -1.78 -19.63
N ASN A 475 25.00 -1.23 -20.65
CA ASN A 475 26.33 -1.60 -21.15
C ASN A 475 27.35 -0.43 -21.10
N GLY A 476 27.00 0.64 -20.39
CA GLY A 476 27.86 1.79 -20.09
C GLY A 476 27.55 2.29 -18.68
N GLN A 477 28.60 2.52 -17.87
CA GLN A 477 28.41 2.90 -16.47
C GLN A 477 28.39 4.42 -16.29
N LEU A 478 27.37 4.92 -15.61
CA LEU A 478 27.32 6.30 -15.12
C LEU A 478 27.89 6.40 -13.70
N LYS A 479 28.52 7.54 -13.40
CA LYS A 479 28.93 7.88 -12.03
C LYS A 479 27.70 8.07 -11.13
N TYR A 480 26.68 8.76 -11.63
CA TYR A 480 25.42 9.04 -10.95
C TYR A 480 24.23 8.70 -11.84
N PRO A 481 23.05 8.33 -11.28
CA PRO A 481 21.86 7.93 -12.03
C PRO A 481 21.08 9.15 -12.58
N ILE A 482 21.77 9.96 -13.35
CA ILE A 482 21.25 11.19 -13.95
C ILE A 482 21.78 11.36 -15.38
N ALA A 483 20.92 11.80 -16.29
CA ALA A 483 21.30 12.08 -17.68
C ALA A 483 20.37 13.13 -18.28
N LEU A 484 20.11 13.06 -19.59
CA LEU A 484 19.19 13.92 -20.32
C LEU A 484 18.05 13.13 -20.94
N MET A 485 16.98 13.85 -21.30
CA MET A 485 15.88 13.31 -22.08
C MET A 485 16.35 12.95 -23.49
N THR A 486 15.91 11.82 -24.04
CA THR A 486 16.22 11.48 -25.43
C THR A 486 15.30 12.21 -26.41
N ALA A 487 15.72 12.36 -27.66
CA ALA A 487 14.87 12.91 -28.71
C ALA A 487 13.65 12.04 -29.00
N ASP A 488 13.79 10.72 -28.85
CA ASP A 488 12.66 9.77 -28.95
C ASP A 488 11.62 10.02 -27.84
N GLU A 489 12.05 10.29 -26.60
CA GLU A 489 11.14 10.66 -25.49
C GLU A 489 10.41 11.97 -25.78
N VAL A 490 11.08 12.97 -26.37
CA VAL A 490 10.43 14.22 -26.80
C VAL A 490 9.39 13.93 -27.91
N ALA A 491 9.73 13.05 -28.85
CA ALA A 491 8.79 12.66 -29.91
C ALA A 491 7.54 11.96 -29.32
N PHE A 492 7.70 11.05 -28.38
CA PHE A 492 6.58 10.44 -27.66
C PHE A 492 5.75 11.49 -26.90
N ALA A 493 6.40 12.50 -26.30
CA ALA A 493 5.73 13.57 -25.58
C ALA A 493 4.93 14.53 -26.49
N GLY A 494 5.13 14.50 -27.80
CA GLY A 494 4.41 15.32 -28.77
C GLY A 494 5.26 16.10 -29.76
N GLY A 495 6.59 16.07 -29.62
CA GLY A 495 7.52 16.79 -30.49
C GLY A 495 7.73 16.15 -31.86
N VAL A 496 8.07 16.95 -32.85
CA VAL A 496 8.38 16.49 -34.22
C VAL A 496 9.57 17.28 -34.76
N TYR A 497 10.38 16.63 -35.58
CA TYR A 497 11.50 17.27 -36.25
C TYR A 497 11.04 18.47 -37.09
N ASN A 498 11.70 19.60 -36.87
CA ASN A 498 11.50 20.85 -37.61
C ASN A 498 10.01 21.27 -37.71
N THR A 499 9.21 20.92 -36.72
CA THR A 499 7.78 21.24 -36.68
C THR A 499 7.46 21.98 -35.39
N LYS A 500 7.02 23.21 -35.52
CA LYS A 500 6.65 24.07 -34.40
C LYS A 500 5.41 23.58 -33.70
N LEU A 501 5.39 23.62 -32.37
CA LEU A 501 4.20 23.41 -31.56
C LEU A 501 3.26 24.60 -31.68
N SER A 502 1.96 24.34 -31.54
CA SER A 502 0.89 25.34 -31.40
C SER A 502 0.45 25.47 -29.94
N SER A 503 -0.09 26.62 -29.55
CA SER A 503 -0.70 26.78 -28.22
C SER A 503 -2.10 26.12 -28.18
N PRO A 504 -2.49 25.41 -27.11
CA PRO A 504 -1.69 25.12 -25.90
C PRO A 504 -0.58 24.09 -26.22
N TYR A 505 0.61 24.33 -25.70
CA TYR A 505 1.80 23.55 -26.05
C TYR A 505 1.83 22.19 -25.35
N ALA A 506 2.50 21.20 -25.92
CA ALA A 506 2.81 19.94 -25.26
C ALA A 506 3.58 20.15 -23.95
N TRP A 507 3.34 19.29 -22.99
CA TRP A 507 3.79 19.42 -21.59
C TRP A 507 5.30 19.66 -21.42
N TYR A 508 6.13 19.11 -22.28
CA TYR A 508 7.59 19.24 -22.17
C TYR A 508 8.09 20.66 -22.48
N TYR A 509 7.24 21.47 -23.12
CA TYR A 509 7.55 22.82 -23.57
C TYR A 509 6.75 23.92 -22.84
N THR A 510 5.97 23.57 -21.84
CA THR A 510 5.07 24.50 -21.13
C THR A 510 5.36 24.57 -19.65
N ASN A 511 4.78 25.59 -19.01
CA ASN A 511 4.55 25.64 -17.57
C ASN A 511 3.27 24.84 -17.19
N SER A 512 2.87 24.87 -15.92
CA SER A 512 1.70 24.15 -15.41
C SER A 512 0.36 24.58 -16.01
N THR A 513 0.29 25.76 -16.65
CA THR A 513 -0.96 26.27 -17.27
C THR A 513 -1.12 25.83 -18.71
N GLY A 514 -0.10 25.22 -19.30
CA GLY A 514 -0.13 24.79 -20.71
C GLY A 514 0.02 25.92 -21.75
N ASN A 515 0.04 27.17 -21.31
CA ASN A 515 0.01 28.33 -22.20
C ASN A 515 1.34 29.08 -22.29
N SER A 516 2.17 28.98 -21.26
CA SER A 516 3.45 29.67 -21.26
C SER A 516 4.55 28.74 -21.73
N ILE A 517 5.33 29.20 -22.66
CA ILE A 517 6.53 28.50 -23.13
C ILE A 517 7.62 28.59 -22.07
N ILE A 518 8.53 27.61 -22.09
CA ILE A 518 9.77 27.70 -21.34
C ILE A 518 10.59 28.82 -21.96
N ALA A 519 10.71 29.91 -21.24
CA ALA A 519 11.44 31.07 -21.70
C ALA A 519 12.94 30.78 -21.86
N GLY A 520 13.57 31.39 -22.81
CA GLY A 520 14.99 31.34 -23.03
C GLY A 520 15.41 30.46 -24.20
N SER A 521 16.67 30.01 -24.19
CA SER A 521 17.20 29.12 -25.21
C SER A 521 16.61 27.70 -25.08
N GLY A 522 16.61 26.95 -26.18
CA GLY A 522 16.26 25.54 -26.16
C GLY A 522 17.13 24.74 -25.19
N TRP A 523 16.93 23.45 -25.11
CA TRP A 523 17.73 22.57 -24.25
C TRP A 523 18.22 21.33 -25.00
N TRP A 524 19.33 20.78 -24.50
CA TRP A 524 19.94 19.58 -25.04
C TRP A 524 19.14 18.33 -24.72
N THR A 525 19.07 17.42 -25.70
CA THR A 525 18.71 16.02 -25.46
C THR A 525 19.97 15.15 -25.38
N MET A 526 19.80 13.88 -25.04
CA MET A 526 20.91 12.92 -25.00
C MET A 526 21.22 12.31 -26.37
N SER A 527 20.37 12.49 -27.38
CA SER A 527 20.43 11.74 -28.62
C SER A 527 21.38 12.34 -29.63
N PRO A 528 22.41 11.58 -30.10
CA PRO A 528 23.20 11.94 -31.27
C PRO A 528 22.31 12.18 -32.50
N GLY A 529 22.59 13.20 -33.28
CA GLY A 529 21.81 13.56 -34.46
C GLY A 529 22.50 13.28 -35.76
N SER A 530 23.60 14.01 -36.02
CA SER A 530 24.36 13.92 -37.29
C SER A 530 25.81 14.33 -37.11
N TYR A 531 26.60 13.99 -38.10
CA TYR A 531 27.91 14.56 -38.32
C TYR A 531 27.98 15.09 -39.77
N ALA A 532 28.29 16.36 -39.89
CA ALA A 532 28.51 17.04 -41.18
C ALA A 532 29.60 18.09 -40.98
N SER A 533 30.86 17.64 -40.95
CA SER A 533 32.05 18.42 -40.56
C SER A 533 32.04 18.85 -39.08
N VAL A 534 30.93 18.80 -38.40
CA VAL A 534 30.76 19.04 -36.97
C VAL A 534 29.81 18.02 -36.35
N ALA A 535 30.06 17.67 -35.11
CA ALA A 535 29.20 16.78 -34.32
C ALA A 535 27.89 17.50 -33.93
N GLY A 536 26.77 16.86 -34.18
CA GLY A 536 25.44 17.38 -33.89
C GLY A 536 24.63 16.47 -33.00
N VAL A 537 23.98 17.04 -31.99
CA VAL A 537 23.09 16.38 -31.04
C VAL A 537 21.70 16.99 -31.16
N TRP A 538 20.65 16.16 -30.93
CA TRP A 538 19.29 16.65 -30.90
C TRP A 538 19.07 17.65 -29.77
N ALA A 539 18.27 18.65 -30.05
CA ALA A 539 17.85 19.66 -29.08
C ALA A 539 16.38 20.03 -29.29
N VAL A 540 15.75 20.52 -28.25
CA VAL A 540 14.45 21.18 -28.33
C VAL A 540 14.68 22.67 -28.54
N TYR A 541 14.07 23.23 -29.56
CA TYR A 541 14.23 24.63 -29.94
C TYR A 541 13.16 25.52 -29.31
N THR A 542 13.45 26.82 -29.32
CA THR A 542 12.55 27.88 -28.84
C THR A 542 12.39 28.97 -29.90
N SER A 543 11.72 30.05 -29.58
CA SER A 543 11.47 31.18 -30.47
C SER A 543 10.65 30.81 -31.72
N SER A 544 11.17 31.02 -32.92
CA SER A 544 10.45 30.74 -34.17
C SER A 544 10.06 29.29 -34.35
N ASP A 545 10.81 28.38 -33.76
CA ASP A 545 10.66 26.94 -33.88
C ASP A 545 10.20 26.29 -32.57
N ALA A 546 9.33 26.98 -31.82
CA ALA A 546 8.89 26.66 -30.48
C ALA A 546 8.59 25.17 -30.27
N GLY A 547 9.36 24.52 -29.42
CA GLY A 547 9.19 23.12 -29.05
C GLY A 547 9.58 22.10 -30.10
N SER A 548 10.05 22.51 -31.27
CA SER A 548 10.47 21.57 -32.32
C SER A 548 11.76 20.81 -31.93
N LEU A 549 11.86 19.58 -32.40
CA LEU A 549 13.12 18.83 -32.37
C LEU A 549 13.99 19.24 -33.54
N ASN A 550 15.28 19.50 -33.28
CA ASN A 550 16.26 19.79 -34.33
C ASN A 550 17.66 19.37 -33.89
N VAL A 551 18.57 19.20 -34.85
CA VAL A 551 19.98 18.87 -34.59
C VAL A 551 20.79 20.13 -34.47
N ARG A 552 21.63 20.23 -33.43
CA ARG A 552 22.47 21.37 -33.15
C ARG A 552 23.92 20.97 -32.93
N ASN A 553 24.81 21.80 -33.39
CA ASN A 553 26.25 21.64 -33.17
C ASN A 553 26.56 21.61 -31.67
N VAL A 554 27.28 20.58 -31.21
CA VAL A 554 27.62 20.34 -29.81
C VAL A 554 28.43 21.46 -29.17
N GLY A 555 29.25 22.15 -29.95
CA GLY A 555 30.10 23.27 -29.52
C GLY A 555 29.52 24.64 -29.84
N ALA A 556 28.21 24.75 -30.15
CA ALA A 556 27.61 26.03 -30.50
C ALA A 556 27.93 27.11 -29.46
N MET A 557 28.41 28.27 -29.92
CA MET A 557 28.94 29.36 -29.08
C MET A 557 27.90 29.90 -28.08
N ASN A 558 26.63 29.79 -28.41
CA ASN A 558 25.50 30.17 -27.54
C ASN A 558 24.85 28.94 -26.96
N GLY A 559 25.51 27.99 -26.42
CA GLY A 559 25.02 26.76 -25.84
C GLY A 559 23.49 26.69 -25.62
N LEU A 560 23.00 25.64 -25.04
CA LEU A 560 21.59 25.49 -24.70
C LEU A 560 21.43 25.27 -23.20
N ASN A 561 20.23 25.39 -22.72
CA ASN A 561 19.89 25.04 -21.34
C ASN A 561 20.03 23.53 -21.12
N VAL A 562 20.05 23.15 -19.86
CA VAL A 562 20.14 21.77 -19.44
C VAL A 562 18.92 21.45 -18.58
N ARG A 563 18.22 20.37 -18.91
CA ARG A 563 17.14 19.80 -18.12
C ARG A 563 17.47 18.34 -17.84
N PRO A 564 18.06 18.03 -16.69
CA PRO A 564 18.42 16.66 -16.40
C PRO A 564 17.19 15.79 -16.16
N VAL A 565 17.43 14.51 -16.28
CA VAL A 565 16.45 13.43 -16.08
C VAL A 565 16.96 12.48 -15.03
N ILE A 566 16.10 12.15 -14.08
CA ILE A 566 16.30 11.08 -13.11
C ILE A 566 15.15 10.09 -13.20
N SER A 567 15.29 8.95 -12.55
CA SER A 567 14.21 7.95 -12.44
C SER A 567 13.99 7.60 -10.96
N ILE A 568 12.79 7.80 -10.44
CA ILE A 568 12.44 7.42 -9.07
C ILE A 568 12.25 5.91 -9.01
N SER A 569 12.92 5.27 -8.05
CA SER A 569 12.83 3.82 -7.86
C SER A 569 11.41 3.37 -7.57
N LYS A 570 11.15 2.14 -7.90
CA LYS A 570 10.03 1.39 -7.34
C LYS A 570 10.37 1.14 -5.87
N CYS A 571 9.68 1.82 -4.97
CA CYS A 571 9.79 1.55 -3.53
C CYS A 571 9.08 0.26 -3.19
#